data_9775fd2a45a33b8998440cb5c6363282
#
_entry.id   9775fd2a45a33b8998440cb5c6363282
#
_cell.length_a   1.000
_cell.length_b   1.000
_cell.length_c   1.000
_cell.angle_alpha   90.00
_cell.angle_beta   90.00
_cell.angle_gamma   90.00
#
_symmetry.space_group_name_H-M   'P 1'
#
loop_
_entity.id
_entity.type
_entity.pdbx_description
1 polymer ?
#
loop_
_entity_poly.entity_id
_entity_poly.type
_entity_poly.pdbx_seq_one_letter_code
_entity_poly.pdbx_strand_id
1 'polypeptide(L)'
;MPSQVLKRVFDEAAQLSGIPVIFRASDSLQTQANLKMARNGELAHIIQYHTKYAMQKEYLGTFQAGFILRAFGANQSNRFEVGSTPSGRDEGQKLVSEHFQRLGVNLPDNKLRHFASAIYDGLGVQIRSVPVGLRIDSWILTNYPELKEQQ
;
A
#
# COMPACT_ATOMS: atom_id res chain seq x y z
N MET A 1 5.74 -24.11 1.30
CA MET A 1 4.36 -23.94 1.77
C MET A 1 4.30 -22.64 2.57
N PRO A 2 3.21 -21.88 2.59
CA PRO A 2 3.04 -20.74 3.50
C PRO A 2 3.01 -21.25 4.95
N SER A 3 3.53 -20.45 5.90
CA SER A 3 3.45 -20.77 7.32
C SER A 3 2.01 -20.82 7.81
N GLN A 4 1.81 -21.37 9.01
CA GLN A 4 0.47 -21.39 9.62
C GLN A 4 -0.06 -19.97 9.86
N VAL A 5 0.80 -19.01 10.18
CA VAL A 5 0.44 -17.59 10.36
C VAL A 5 -0.10 -17.02 9.06
N LEU A 6 0.66 -17.15 7.98
CA LEU A 6 0.29 -16.59 6.69
C LEU A 6 -1.01 -17.18 6.16
N LYS A 7 -1.17 -18.51 6.30
CA LYS A 7 -2.41 -19.18 5.93
C LYS A 7 -3.61 -18.64 6.72
N ARG A 8 -3.49 -18.55 8.06
CA ARG A 8 -4.56 -18.03 8.93
C ARG A 8 -4.98 -16.61 8.55
N VAL A 9 -4.01 -15.73 8.32
CA VAL A 9 -4.29 -14.33 7.96
C VAL A 9 -4.95 -14.22 6.59
N PHE A 10 -4.54 -15.04 5.63
CA PHE A 10 -5.16 -15.06 4.30
C PHE A 10 -6.57 -15.64 4.33
N ASP A 11 -6.81 -16.70 5.11
CA ASP A 11 -8.14 -17.27 5.30
C ASP A 11 -9.10 -16.25 5.93
N GLU A 12 -8.64 -15.49 6.94
CA GLU A 12 -9.40 -14.41 7.56
C GLU A 12 -9.69 -13.26 6.58
N ALA A 13 -8.69 -12.83 5.82
CA ALA A 13 -8.86 -11.80 4.79
C ALA A 13 -9.85 -12.23 3.69
N ALA A 14 -9.78 -13.49 3.26
CA ALA A 14 -10.69 -14.05 2.29
C ALA A 14 -12.13 -14.16 2.85
N GLN A 15 -12.26 -14.57 4.10
CA GLN A 15 -13.58 -14.66 4.77
C GLN A 15 -14.25 -13.28 4.91
N LEU A 16 -13.50 -12.27 5.35
CA LEU A 16 -14.04 -10.91 5.54
C LEU A 16 -14.39 -10.21 4.22
N SER A 17 -13.62 -10.44 3.19
CA SER A 17 -13.82 -9.81 1.87
C SER A 17 -14.79 -10.59 0.97
N GLY A 18 -14.97 -11.88 1.21
CA GLY A 18 -15.62 -12.82 0.29
C GLY A 18 -14.81 -13.15 -0.95
N ILE A 19 -13.52 -12.75 -1.01
CA ILE A 19 -12.65 -12.85 -2.19
C ILE A 19 -11.34 -13.53 -1.80
N PRO A 20 -10.89 -14.57 -2.52
CA PRO A 20 -9.67 -15.29 -2.20
C PRO A 20 -8.42 -14.42 -2.32
N VAL A 21 -7.37 -14.77 -1.57
CA VAL A 21 -6.06 -14.11 -1.61
C VAL A 21 -5.08 -15.02 -2.36
N ILE A 22 -4.47 -14.48 -3.42
CA ILE A 22 -3.38 -15.13 -4.14
C ILE A 22 -2.05 -14.49 -3.69
N PHE A 23 -1.11 -15.31 -3.26
CA PHE A 23 0.22 -14.91 -2.85
C PHE A 23 1.28 -15.49 -3.77
N ARG A 24 2.10 -14.64 -4.38
CA ARG A 24 3.12 -15.08 -5.34
C ARG A 24 4.37 -14.22 -5.33
N ALA A 25 5.49 -14.85 -5.72
CA ALA A 25 6.75 -14.16 -5.98
C ALA A 25 6.72 -13.41 -7.32
N SER A 26 7.49 -12.33 -7.43
CA SER A 26 7.70 -11.59 -8.67
C SER A 26 9.07 -10.90 -8.64
N ASP A 27 9.83 -11.03 -9.72
CA ASP A 27 11.13 -10.36 -9.89
C ASP A 27 11.00 -8.95 -10.48
N SER A 28 9.81 -8.60 -10.98
CA SER A 28 9.57 -7.31 -11.65
C SER A 28 9.08 -6.20 -10.71
N LEU A 29 8.91 -6.49 -9.40
CA LEU A 29 8.46 -5.49 -8.44
C LEU A 29 9.54 -4.44 -8.19
N GLN A 30 9.12 -3.16 -8.12
CA GLN A 30 9.98 -2.05 -7.70
C GLN A 30 9.98 -1.86 -6.17
N THR A 31 9.12 -2.60 -5.46
CA THR A 31 8.95 -2.57 -4.00
C THR A 31 9.20 -3.95 -3.42
N GLN A 32 9.35 -4.04 -2.09
CA GLN A 32 9.51 -5.33 -1.40
C GLN A 32 8.27 -6.23 -1.58
N ALA A 33 7.09 -5.64 -1.46
CA ALA A 33 5.81 -6.30 -1.73
C ALA A 33 4.77 -5.27 -2.17
N ASN A 34 3.72 -5.75 -2.83
CA ASN A 34 2.55 -4.96 -3.15
C ASN A 34 1.27 -5.77 -2.99
N LEU A 35 0.16 -5.05 -2.85
CA LEU A 35 -1.20 -5.58 -2.86
C LEU A 35 -1.97 -4.95 -4.02
N LYS A 36 -2.52 -5.79 -4.88
CA LYS A 36 -3.63 -5.44 -5.76
C LYS A 36 -4.92 -5.93 -5.10
N MET A 37 -5.63 -5.00 -4.47
CA MET A 37 -6.93 -5.30 -3.86
C MET A 37 -7.96 -5.51 -4.97
N ALA A 38 -8.70 -6.61 -4.91
CA ALA A 38 -9.75 -6.91 -5.88
C ALA A 38 -10.85 -5.85 -5.83
N ARG A 39 -11.27 -5.40 -7.00
CA ARG A 39 -12.37 -4.45 -7.20
C ARG A 39 -13.37 -5.08 -8.16
N ASN A 40 -14.55 -4.53 -8.23
CA ASN A 40 -15.69 -4.83 -9.13
C ASN A 40 -15.47 -5.98 -10.14
N GLY A 41 -15.76 -7.23 -9.72
CA GLY A 41 -15.67 -8.40 -10.59
C GLY A 41 -14.29 -9.08 -10.69
N GLU A 42 -13.27 -8.56 -10.04
CA GLU A 42 -11.98 -9.27 -9.92
C GLU A 42 -12.12 -10.48 -8.98
N LEU A 43 -11.52 -11.60 -9.39
CA LEU A 43 -11.73 -12.90 -8.74
C LEU A 43 -10.83 -13.15 -7.52
N ALA A 44 -9.79 -12.32 -7.32
CA ALA A 44 -8.84 -12.49 -6.21
C ALA A 44 -8.14 -11.19 -5.82
N HIS A 45 -7.82 -11.05 -4.53
CA HIS A 45 -6.78 -10.13 -4.07
C HIS A 45 -5.43 -10.73 -4.43
N ILE A 46 -4.53 -9.94 -5.00
CA ILE A 46 -3.20 -10.41 -5.39
C ILE A 46 -2.16 -9.73 -4.53
N ILE A 47 -1.46 -10.51 -3.72
CA ILE A 47 -0.29 -10.08 -2.97
C ILE A 47 0.95 -10.62 -3.68
N GLN A 48 1.89 -9.74 -4.01
CA GLN A 48 3.16 -10.11 -4.61
C GLN A 48 4.30 -9.65 -3.71
N TYR A 49 5.35 -10.48 -3.61
CA TYR A 49 6.60 -10.09 -2.97
C TYR A 49 7.76 -10.27 -3.94
N HIS A 50 8.76 -9.40 -3.84
CA HIS A 50 9.95 -9.51 -4.67
C HIS A 50 10.81 -10.68 -4.14
N THR A 51 11.29 -11.55 -5.04
CA THR A 51 12.07 -12.77 -4.70
C THR A 51 13.29 -12.47 -3.85
N LYS A 52 13.92 -11.30 -4.01
CA LYS A 52 15.03 -10.84 -3.16
C LYS A 52 14.69 -10.85 -1.66
N TYR A 53 13.41 -10.69 -1.30
CA TYR A 53 12.93 -10.65 0.07
C TYR A 53 12.20 -11.94 0.48
N ALA A 54 12.58 -13.07 -0.10
CA ALA A 54 11.96 -14.38 0.16
C ALA A 54 12.03 -14.80 1.64
N MET A 55 13.04 -14.36 2.38
CA MET A 55 13.18 -14.62 3.82
C MET A 55 12.15 -13.85 4.65
N GLN A 56 11.70 -12.70 4.18
CA GLN A 56 10.71 -11.82 4.84
C GLN A 56 9.29 -12.02 4.28
N LYS A 57 9.08 -13.00 3.41
CA LYS A 57 7.82 -13.18 2.69
C LYS A 57 6.60 -13.32 3.60
N GLU A 58 6.75 -13.89 4.78
CA GLU A 58 5.66 -14.10 5.72
C GLU A 58 5.23 -12.80 6.37
N TYR A 59 6.18 -12.00 6.83
CA TYR A 59 5.92 -10.65 7.31
C TYR A 59 5.30 -9.79 6.20
N LEU A 60 5.92 -9.75 5.02
CA LEU A 60 5.44 -8.98 3.88
C LEU A 60 4.02 -9.39 3.45
N GLY A 61 3.75 -10.70 3.38
CA GLY A 61 2.42 -11.21 3.06
C GLY A 61 1.37 -10.84 4.13
N THR A 62 1.71 -11.00 5.40
CA THR A 62 0.86 -10.63 6.53
C THR A 62 0.60 -9.12 6.56
N PHE A 63 1.62 -8.30 6.31
CA PHE A 63 1.50 -6.85 6.23
C PHE A 63 0.54 -6.42 5.13
N GLN A 64 0.69 -6.97 3.92
CA GLN A 64 -0.20 -6.65 2.80
C GLN A 64 -1.64 -7.15 3.05
N ALA A 65 -1.82 -8.33 3.65
CA ALA A 65 -3.15 -8.82 4.03
C ALA A 65 -3.81 -7.95 5.12
N GLY A 66 -3.02 -7.32 5.98
CA GLY A 66 -3.50 -6.36 6.97
C GLY A 66 -4.28 -5.19 6.35
N PHE A 67 -3.95 -4.75 5.14
CA PHE A 67 -4.74 -3.75 4.41
C PHE A 67 -6.12 -4.29 4.02
N ILE A 68 -6.21 -5.57 3.61
CA ILE A 68 -7.50 -6.21 3.28
C ILE A 68 -8.36 -6.31 4.55
N LEU A 69 -7.78 -6.82 5.64
CA LEU A 69 -8.48 -6.95 6.91
C LEU A 69 -9.03 -5.60 7.40
N ARG A 70 -8.26 -4.53 7.28
CA ARG A 70 -8.70 -3.19 7.65
C ARG A 70 -9.77 -2.62 6.73
N ALA A 71 -9.64 -2.82 5.43
CA ALA A 71 -10.59 -2.34 4.46
C ALA A 71 -11.96 -3.04 4.61
N PHE A 72 -11.95 -4.35 4.82
CA PHE A 72 -13.18 -5.15 4.87
C PHE A 72 -13.72 -5.39 6.28
N GLY A 73 -12.89 -5.26 7.32
CA GLY A 73 -13.30 -5.33 8.72
C GLY A 73 -14.12 -4.12 9.20
N ALA A 74 -14.05 -2.99 8.49
CA ALA A 74 -14.89 -1.83 8.78
C ALA A 74 -16.31 -2.00 8.20
N ASN A 75 -17.32 -1.43 8.87
CA ASN A 75 -18.67 -1.35 8.33
C ASN A 75 -18.64 -0.63 6.97
N GLN A 76 -19.45 -1.08 6.02
CA GLN A 76 -19.46 -0.56 4.66
C GLN A 76 -19.66 0.96 4.60
N SER A 77 -20.50 1.51 5.47
CA SER A 77 -20.75 2.96 5.60
C SER A 77 -19.50 3.76 6.05
N ASN A 78 -18.55 3.10 6.70
CA ASN A 78 -17.32 3.72 7.21
C ASN A 78 -16.11 3.46 6.32
N ARG A 79 -16.30 2.78 5.20
CA ARG A 79 -15.24 2.54 4.23
C ARG A 79 -15.08 3.76 3.35
N PHE A 80 -13.89 4.33 3.33
CA PHE A 80 -13.52 5.42 2.44
C PHE A 80 -12.15 5.15 1.83
N GLU A 81 -11.96 5.66 0.65
CA GLU A 81 -10.67 5.65 -0.03
C GLU A 81 -10.18 7.09 -0.20
N VAL A 82 -8.97 7.36 0.25
CA VAL A 82 -8.33 8.65 -0.01
C VAL A 82 -7.89 8.65 -1.47
N GLY A 83 -8.62 9.37 -2.29
CA GLY A 83 -8.36 9.55 -3.71
C GLY A 83 -7.94 10.97 -4.06
N SER A 84 -7.46 11.15 -5.27
CA SER A 84 -7.18 12.46 -5.85
C SER A 84 -8.14 12.68 -7.01
N THR A 85 -8.82 13.83 -7.01
CA THR A 85 -9.56 14.28 -8.19
C THR A 85 -8.60 14.93 -9.19
N PRO A 86 -8.91 14.96 -10.50
CA PRO A 86 -8.09 15.68 -11.48
C PRO A 86 -7.82 17.15 -11.07
N SER A 87 -8.86 17.88 -10.65
CA SER A 87 -8.72 19.26 -10.20
C SER A 87 -7.86 19.40 -8.94
N GLY A 88 -8.02 18.50 -7.96
CA GLY A 88 -7.18 18.49 -6.75
C GLY A 88 -5.72 18.17 -7.06
N ARG A 89 -5.47 17.33 -8.07
CA ARG A 89 -4.11 17.04 -8.56
C ARG A 89 -3.49 18.29 -9.20
N ASP A 90 -4.21 18.97 -10.08
CA ASP A 90 -3.72 20.17 -10.76
C ASP A 90 -3.41 21.28 -9.75
N GLU A 91 -4.29 21.49 -8.79
CA GLU A 91 -4.09 22.48 -7.70
C GLU A 91 -2.88 22.12 -6.83
N GLY A 92 -2.75 20.85 -6.42
CA GLY A 92 -1.62 20.39 -5.63
C GLY A 92 -0.29 20.53 -6.37
N GLN A 93 -0.23 20.20 -7.65
CA GLN A 93 0.95 20.40 -8.47
C GLN A 93 1.32 21.88 -8.62
N LYS A 94 0.31 22.75 -8.76
CA LYS A 94 0.51 24.21 -8.79
C LYS A 94 1.13 24.70 -7.49
N LEU A 95 0.58 24.30 -6.33
CA LEU A 95 1.12 24.68 -5.03
C LEU A 95 2.58 24.24 -4.84
N VAL A 96 2.92 23.03 -5.25
CA VAL A 96 4.31 22.56 -5.21
C VAL A 96 5.20 23.39 -6.12
N SER A 97 4.76 23.69 -7.34
CA SER A 97 5.51 24.51 -8.29
C SER A 97 5.76 25.92 -7.76
N GLU A 98 4.75 26.56 -7.19
CA GLU A 98 4.87 27.88 -6.56
C GLU A 98 5.82 27.87 -5.36
N HIS A 99 5.85 26.76 -4.61
CA HIS A 99 6.78 26.60 -3.51
C HIS A 99 8.23 26.53 -4.00
N PHE A 100 8.51 25.78 -5.05
CA PHE A 100 9.84 25.73 -5.66
C PHE A 100 10.28 27.09 -6.19
N GLN A 101 9.41 27.85 -6.83
CA GLN A 101 9.70 29.21 -7.30
C GLN A 101 10.05 30.14 -6.12
N ARG A 102 9.31 30.05 -5.01
CA ARG A 102 9.60 30.84 -3.79
C ARG A 102 10.95 30.48 -3.17
N LEU A 103 11.40 29.25 -3.31
CA LEU A 103 12.72 28.81 -2.87
C LEU A 103 13.86 29.19 -3.86
N GLY A 104 13.54 29.89 -4.95
CA GLY A 104 14.52 30.30 -5.96
C GLY A 104 15.04 29.15 -6.83
N VAL A 105 14.31 28.02 -6.87
CA VAL A 105 14.66 26.87 -7.69
C VAL A 105 14.26 27.16 -9.14
N ASN A 106 15.22 27.53 -9.98
CA ASN A 106 15.03 27.76 -11.40
C ASN A 106 15.17 26.45 -12.21
N LEU A 107 14.04 25.82 -12.47
CA LEU A 107 13.94 24.65 -13.34
C LEU A 107 13.13 24.99 -14.60
N PRO A 108 13.46 24.39 -15.76
CA PRO A 108 12.59 24.44 -16.93
C PRO A 108 11.19 23.94 -16.59
N ASP A 109 10.14 24.55 -17.16
CA ASP A 109 8.74 24.28 -16.83
C ASP A 109 8.34 22.81 -16.93
N ASN A 110 8.90 22.09 -17.91
CA ASN A 110 8.65 20.65 -18.07
C ASN A 110 9.23 19.83 -16.90
N LYS A 111 10.42 20.18 -16.42
CA LYS A 111 11.04 19.53 -15.25
C LYS A 111 10.31 19.88 -13.97
N LEU A 112 9.96 21.16 -13.80
CA LEU A 112 9.22 21.63 -12.65
C LEU A 112 7.87 20.89 -12.51
N ARG A 113 7.11 20.75 -13.60
CA ARG A 113 5.86 19.99 -13.63
C ARG A 113 6.07 18.51 -13.30
N HIS A 114 7.12 17.90 -13.84
CA HIS A 114 7.45 16.51 -13.54
C HIS A 114 7.75 16.30 -12.05
N PHE A 115 8.58 17.16 -11.44
CA PHE A 115 8.87 17.11 -10.02
C PHE A 115 7.65 17.38 -9.15
N ALA A 116 6.84 18.38 -9.50
CA ALA A 116 5.61 18.69 -8.78
C ALA A 116 4.64 17.48 -8.79
N SER A 117 4.50 16.82 -9.95
CA SER A 117 3.71 15.59 -10.04
C SER A 117 4.26 14.48 -9.15
N ALA A 118 5.56 14.22 -9.21
CA ALA A 118 6.20 13.16 -8.43
C ALA A 118 6.05 13.40 -6.91
N ILE A 119 6.23 14.64 -6.46
CA ILE A 119 6.05 15.02 -5.05
C ILE A 119 4.59 14.86 -4.63
N TYR A 120 3.65 15.36 -5.42
CA TYR A 120 2.23 15.23 -5.13
C TYR A 120 1.80 13.76 -5.01
N ASP A 121 2.21 12.94 -5.97
CA ASP A 121 1.92 11.50 -5.97
C ASP A 121 2.57 10.80 -4.77
N GLY A 122 3.83 11.14 -4.45
CA GLY A 122 4.56 10.62 -3.29
C GLY A 122 3.87 10.96 -1.96
N LEU A 123 3.45 12.21 -1.77
CA LEU A 123 2.69 12.64 -0.59
C LEU A 123 1.35 11.91 -0.50
N GLY A 124 0.64 11.76 -1.63
CA GLY A 124 -0.62 11.02 -1.69
C GLY A 124 -0.46 9.56 -1.27
N VAL A 125 0.64 8.91 -1.67
CA VAL A 125 0.96 7.55 -1.21
C VAL A 125 1.24 7.53 0.29
N GLN A 126 2.03 8.47 0.80
CA GLN A 126 2.35 8.53 2.24
C GLN A 126 1.11 8.75 3.09
N ILE A 127 0.24 9.68 2.73
CA ILE A 127 -0.99 9.97 3.48
C ILE A 127 -1.90 8.73 3.52
N ARG A 128 -1.97 7.96 2.42
CA ARG A 128 -2.82 6.76 2.35
C ARG A 128 -2.25 5.57 3.09
N SER A 129 -0.94 5.35 2.99
CA SER A 129 -0.32 4.09 3.42
C SER A 129 0.32 4.15 4.81
N VAL A 130 0.99 5.25 5.17
CA VAL A 130 1.78 5.30 6.41
C VAL A 130 0.94 5.13 7.67
N PRO A 131 -0.18 5.86 7.88
CA PRO A 131 -0.97 5.69 9.11
C PRO A 131 -1.56 4.30 9.27
N VAL A 132 -1.98 3.70 8.14
CA VAL A 132 -2.53 2.33 8.14
C VAL A 132 -1.40 1.33 8.33
N GLY A 133 -0.27 1.52 7.68
CA GLY A 133 0.92 0.68 7.80
C GLY A 133 1.42 0.57 9.24
N LEU A 134 1.56 1.70 9.94
CA LEU A 134 1.96 1.71 11.36
C LEU A 134 1.01 0.93 12.27
N ARG A 135 -0.30 0.99 11.98
CA ARG A 135 -1.29 0.20 12.73
C ARG A 135 -1.22 -1.28 12.39
N ILE A 136 -0.92 -1.63 11.15
CA ILE A 136 -0.72 -3.03 10.73
C ILE A 136 0.54 -3.59 11.38
N ASP A 137 1.65 -2.84 11.38
CA ASP A 137 2.88 -3.25 12.05
C ASP A 137 2.65 -3.52 13.54
N SER A 138 2.02 -2.60 14.24
CA SER A 138 1.69 -2.78 15.66
C SER A 138 0.81 -4.01 15.88
N TRP A 139 -0.17 -4.26 15.01
CA TRP A 139 -1.01 -5.44 15.08
C TRP A 139 -0.25 -6.73 14.82
N ILE A 140 0.67 -6.76 13.84
CA ILE A 140 1.53 -7.92 13.57
C ILE A 140 2.39 -8.22 14.79
N LEU A 141 3.11 -7.21 15.32
CA LEU A 141 4.01 -7.40 16.46
C LEU A 141 3.29 -7.88 17.72
N THR A 142 2.02 -7.51 17.87
CA THR A 142 1.21 -7.94 19.03
C THR A 142 0.67 -9.35 18.87
N ASN A 143 0.22 -9.73 17.67
CA ASN A 143 -0.49 -11.00 17.46
C ASN A 143 0.38 -12.10 16.86
N TYR A 144 1.52 -11.74 16.24
CA TYR A 144 2.45 -12.65 15.57
C TYR A 144 3.90 -12.25 15.88
N PRO A 145 4.32 -12.27 17.16
CA PRO A 145 5.65 -11.82 17.58
C PRO A 145 6.79 -12.59 16.92
N GLU A 146 6.52 -13.82 16.43
CA GLU A 146 7.47 -14.64 15.68
C GLU A 146 7.88 -14.03 14.33
N LEU A 147 7.11 -13.09 13.80
CA LEU A 147 7.44 -12.38 12.55
C LEU A 147 8.35 -11.16 12.78
N LYS A 148 8.66 -10.82 14.03
CA LYS A 148 9.47 -9.64 14.37
C LYS A 148 10.85 -9.65 13.70
N GLU A 149 11.49 -10.80 13.61
CA GLU A 149 12.80 -10.95 12.98
C GLU A 149 12.79 -10.78 11.45
N GLN A 150 11.61 -10.79 10.84
CA GLN A 150 11.43 -10.59 9.41
C GLN A 150 11.07 -9.14 9.01
N GLN A 151 10.88 -8.25 9.98
CA GLN A 151 10.49 -6.85 9.78
C GLN A 151 11.60 -5.97 9.16
#